data_32e8c78345ec77a281736e31e3bbdfe4
#
_entry.id   32e8c78345ec77a281736e31e3bbdfe4
#
_cell.length_a   1.000
_cell.length_b   1.000
_cell.length_c   1.000
_cell.angle_alpha   90.00
_cell.angle_beta   90.00
_cell.angle_gamma   90.00
#
_symmetry.space_group_name_H-M   'P 1'
#
loop_
_entity.id
_entity.type
_entity.pdbx_description
1 polymer ?
#
loop_
_entity_poly.entity_id
_entity_poly.type
_entity_poly.pdbx_seq_one_letter_code
_entity_poly.pdbx_strand_id
1 'polypeptide(L)'
;MKKINFLTLLSALFLFASCDTGNNSIGLSNWSDDGKVYKWHLGTENAVNVAINVDKAMQNRDYTLLRNFLSDTVSITASNGVKYDLESFITRRLEIDSIVDSRNASLKWEFSNIYSVDLDPTRGGEHVSVTYSGEYKDENGKDTWNSINRYYVMDGKVVWWNTFNQDIIDSEN
;
A
#
# COMPACT_ATOMS: atom_id res chain seq x y z
N MET A 1 20.93 30.02 50.84
CA MET A 1 20.49 30.06 49.46
C MET A 1 21.61 29.53 48.59
N LYS A 2 21.45 28.31 48.00
CA LYS A 2 22.44 27.69 47.12
C LYS A 2 22.41 28.40 45.76
N LYS A 3 23.51 29.05 45.36
CA LYS A 3 23.68 29.61 44.03
C LYS A 3 23.73 28.46 43.04
N ILE A 4 22.64 28.24 42.31
CA ILE A 4 22.63 27.33 41.16
C ILE A 4 23.53 27.97 40.12
N ASN A 5 24.62 27.28 39.78
CA ASN A 5 25.56 27.78 38.79
C ASN A 5 24.87 27.90 37.44
N PHE A 6 24.76 29.10 36.93
CA PHE A 6 24.21 29.43 35.62
C PHE A 6 24.82 28.59 34.48
N LEU A 7 26.06 28.16 34.67
CA LEU A 7 26.78 27.30 33.73
C LEU A 7 26.17 25.89 33.61
N THR A 8 25.62 25.32 34.71
CA THR A 8 24.97 24.00 34.70
C THR A 8 23.58 24.03 34.04
N LEU A 9 22.91 25.17 34.12
CA LEU A 9 21.63 25.36 33.42
C LEU A 9 21.83 25.50 31.90
N LEU A 10 22.91 26.19 31.49
CA LEU A 10 23.25 26.39 30.08
C LEU A 10 23.69 25.09 29.41
N SER A 11 24.44 24.21 30.09
CA SER A 11 24.84 22.92 29.54
C SER A 11 23.66 21.94 29.40
N ALA A 12 22.64 22.02 30.25
CA ALA A 12 21.42 21.20 30.12
C ALA A 12 20.59 21.62 28.92
N LEU A 13 20.55 22.88 28.52
CA LEU A 13 19.85 23.37 27.34
C LEU A 13 20.45 22.84 26.01
N PHE A 14 21.77 22.63 25.97
CA PHE A 14 22.44 22.11 24.78
C PHE A 14 22.20 20.59 24.53
N LEU A 15 21.82 19.84 25.57
CA LEU A 15 21.54 18.42 25.43
C LEU A 15 20.19 18.14 24.78
N PHE A 16 19.27 19.08 24.74
CA PHE A 16 17.98 18.96 24.08
C PHE A 16 17.94 19.44 22.61
N ALA A 17 19.02 20.13 22.18
CA ALA A 17 19.10 20.62 20.79
C ALA A 17 19.68 19.60 19.79
N SER A 18 20.01 18.38 20.24
CA SER A 18 20.64 17.34 19.39
C SER A 18 19.68 16.23 18.95
N CYS A 19 18.37 16.46 19.01
CA CYS A 19 17.49 15.67 18.18
C CYS A 19 17.46 16.31 16.79
N ASP A 20 18.51 16.06 16.02
CA ASP A 20 18.41 16.16 14.58
C ASP A 20 17.40 15.10 14.12
N THR A 21 16.15 15.51 13.98
CA THR A 21 15.15 14.75 13.22
C THR A 21 15.53 14.83 11.75
N GLY A 22 16.79 14.45 11.46
CA GLY A 22 17.26 14.34 10.12
C GLY A 22 16.28 13.44 9.38
N ASN A 23 15.65 13.95 8.35
CA ASN A 23 14.90 13.20 7.34
C ASN A 23 15.86 12.20 6.70
N ASN A 24 16.23 11.16 7.45
CA ASN A 24 17.11 10.12 6.96
C ASN A 24 16.39 9.38 5.84
N SER A 25 16.92 9.53 4.65
CA SER A 25 16.45 8.74 3.51
C SER A 25 16.71 7.26 3.77
N ILE A 26 15.70 6.42 3.53
CA ILE A 26 15.79 4.96 3.65
C ILE A 26 16.02 4.27 2.30
N GLY A 27 16.12 5.04 1.23
CA GLY A 27 16.34 4.52 -0.11
C GLY A 27 16.26 5.64 -1.15
N LEU A 28 16.33 5.26 -2.41
CA LEU A 28 16.21 6.20 -3.53
C LEU A 28 15.38 5.61 -4.68
N SER A 29 14.80 6.48 -5.49
CA SER A 29 14.16 6.14 -6.76
C SER A 29 14.68 7.10 -7.85
N ASN A 30 15.00 6.56 -9.01
CA ASN A 30 15.51 7.30 -10.17
C ASN A 30 14.58 7.23 -11.39
N TRP A 31 13.32 6.91 -11.20
CA TRP A 31 12.33 6.75 -12.28
C TRP A 31 11.50 8.03 -12.52
N SER A 32 12.08 9.19 -12.42
CA SER A 32 11.38 10.44 -12.70
C SER A 32 11.64 10.89 -14.13
N ASP A 33 10.59 11.43 -14.77
CA ASP A 33 10.69 11.99 -16.14
C ASP A 33 11.61 13.21 -16.23
N ASP A 34 11.86 13.88 -15.11
CA ASP A 34 12.74 15.05 -15.00
C ASP A 34 14.20 14.70 -14.62
N GLY A 35 14.53 13.42 -14.55
CA GLY A 35 15.87 12.92 -14.20
C GLY A 35 16.26 13.14 -12.75
N LYS A 36 15.33 13.53 -11.87
CA LYS A 36 15.60 13.68 -10.44
C LYS A 36 15.64 12.34 -9.75
N VAL A 37 16.53 12.23 -8.78
CA VAL A 37 16.58 11.11 -7.85
C VAL A 37 15.80 11.50 -6.60
N TYR A 38 14.71 10.78 -6.33
CA TYR A 38 13.92 10.96 -5.13
C TYR A 38 14.47 10.10 -3.99
N LYS A 39 14.45 10.63 -2.79
CA LYS A 39 14.84 9.94 -1.57
C LYS A 39 13.61 9.45 -0.86
N TRP A 40 13.62 8.18 -0.45
CA TRP A 40 12.53 7.59 0.29
C TRP A 40 12.57 7.99 1.76
N HIS A 41 11.42 8.40 2.24
CA HIS A 41 11.14 8.68 3.65
C HIS A 41 10.05 7.73 4.14
N LEU A 42 9.92 7.59 5.45
CA LEU A 42 8.78 6.87 6.01
C LEU A 42 7.50 7.64 5.69
N GLY A 43 6.49 6.92 5.24
CA GLY A 43 5.15 7.46 5.04
C GLY A 43 4.33 7.45 6.34
N THR A 44 3.04 7.68 6.21
CA THR A 44 2.11 7.85 7.33
C THR A 44 1.21 6.63 7.54
N GLU A 45 0.69 6.48 8.78
CA GLU A 45 -0.37 5.52 9.08
C GLU A 45 -1.68 5.83 8.32
N ASN A 46 -1.92 7.10 7.98
CA ASN A 46 -3.10 7.48 7.21
C ASN A 46 -3.11 6.83 5.83
N ALA A 47 -1.99 6.83 5.11
CA ALA A 47 -1.89 6.17 3.82
C ALA A 47 -2.04 4.65 3.96
N VAL A 48 -1.45 4.05 5.00
CA VAL A 48 -1.63 2.62 5.33
C VAL A 48 -3.11 2.31 5.58
N ASN A 49 -3.83 3.13 6.33
CA ASN A 49 -5.24 2.93 6.62
C ASN A 49 -6.12 2.99 5.36
N VAL A 50 -5.77 3.80 4.36
CA VAL A 50 -6.47 3.79 3.06
C VAL A 50 -6.35 2.42 2.40
N ALA A 51 -5.15 1.85 2.34
CA ALA A 51 -4.96 0.52 1.75
C ALA A 51 -5.68 -0.60 2.55
N ILE A 52 -5.69 -0.54 3.88
CA ILE A 52 -6.47 -1.45 4.74
C ILE A 52 -7.98 -1.35 4.43
N ASN A 53 -8.50 -0.15 4.24
CA ASN A 53 -9.91 0.05 3.93
C ASN A 53 -10.26 -0.42 2.51
N VAL A 54 -9.37 -0.24 1.53
CA VAL A 54 -9.49 -0.85 0.19
C VAL A 54 -9.59 -2.38 0.33
N ASP A 55 -8.68 -2.99 1.09
CA ASP A 55 -8.67 -4.43 1.31
C ASP A 55 -9.98 -4.93 1.95
N LYS A 56 -10.43 -4.29 3.03
CA LYS A 56 -11.70 -4.62 3.68
C LYS A 56 -12.90 -4.50 2.76
N ALA A 57 -12.98 -3.43 1.96
CA ALA A 57 -14.06 -3.25 1.00
C ALA A 57 -14.06 -4.36 -0.07
N MET A 58 -12.88 -4.74 -0.55
CA MET A 58 -12.69 -5.85 -1.49
C MET A 58 -13.11 -7.20 -0.90
N GLN A 59 -12.67 -7.52 0.33
CA GLN A 59 -13.02 -8.78 1.00
C GLN A 59 -14.52 -8.90 1.27
N ASN A 60 -15.17 -7.79 1.60
CA ASN A 60 -16.61 -7.74 1.85
C ASN A 60 -17.45 -7.59 0.57
N ARG A 61 -16.82 -7.51 -0.63
CA ARG A 61 -17.47 -7.22 -1.91
C ARG A 61 -18.30 -5.94 -1.88
N ASP A 62 -17.90 -4.99 -1.02
CA ASP A 62 -18.56 -3.68 -0.88
C ASP A 62 -17.93 -2.67 -1.85
N TYR A 63 -18.38 -2.73 -3.11
CA TYR A 63 -17.85 -1.86 -4.16
C TYR A 63 -18.36 -0.42 -4.04
N THR A 64 -19.43 -0.18 -3.29
CA THR A 64 -19.87 1.18 -2.95
C THR A 64 -18.90 1.82 -1.98
N LEU A 65 -18.50 1.09 -0.94
CA LEU A 65 -17.48 1.55 0.01
C LEU A 65 -16.11 1.69 -0.68
N LEU A 66 -15.75 0.76 -1.56
CA LEU A 66 -14.47 0.80 -2.30
C LEU A 66 -14.29 2.11 -3.07
N ARG A 67 -15.35 2.63 -3.70
CA ARG A 67 -15.33 3.91 -4.43
C ARG A 67 -14.91 5.09 -3.57
N ASN A 68 -15.15 5.06 -2.26
CA ASN A 68 -14.75 6.14 -1.38
C ASN A 68 -13.23 6.23 -1.20
N PHE A 69 -12.51 5.12 -1.41
CA PHE A 69 -11.06 5.03 -1.25
C PHE A 69 -10.29 5.04 -2.57
N LEU A 70 -10.97 4.98 -3.71
CA LEU A 70 -10.36 5.12 -5.03
C LEU A 70 -10.68 6.49 -5.62
N SER A 71 -9.72 7.05 -6.36
CA SER A 71 -9.96 8.28 -7.15
C SER A 71 -10.87 7.95 -8.34
N ASP A 72 -11.68 8.91 -8.77
CA ASP A 72 -12.48 8.78 -9.99
C ASP A 72 -11.60 8.61 -11.25
N THR A 73 -10.35 9.05 -11.18
CA THR A 73 -9.33 8.93 -12.24
C THR A 73 -8.27 7.88 -11.92
N VAL A 74 -8.57 6.92 -11.03
CA VAL A 74 -7.61 5.89 -10.65
C VAL A 74 -7.17 5.07 -11.86
N SER A 75 -5.87 4.76 -11.92
CA SER A 75 -5.31 3.82 -12.89
C SER A 75 -4.88 2.54 -12.19
N ILE A 76 -5.49 1.42 -12.52
CA ILE A 76 -5.24 0.12 -11.92
C ILE A 76 -4.62 -0.80 -12.96
N THR A 77 -3.45 -1.38 -12.65
CA THR A 77 -2.81 -2.37 -13.51
C THR A 77 -2.80 -3.72 -12.80
N ALA A 78 -3.47 -4.69 -13.38
CA ALA A 78 -3.47 -6.08 -12.88
C ALA A 78 -2.13 -6.77 -13.15
N SER A 79 -1.90 -7.92 -12.49
CA SER A 79 -0.66 -8.69 -12.61
C SER A 79 -0.34 -9.17 -14.04
N ASN A 80 -1.35 -9.33 -14.89
CA ASN A 80 -1.22 -9.67 -16.31
C ASN A 80 -1.01 -8.45 -17.23
N GLY A 81 -0.85 -7.24 -16.65
CA GLY A 81 -0.63 -6.00 -17.39
C GLY A 81 -1.89 -5.32 -17.93
N VAL A 82 -3.07 -5.90 -17.73
CA VAL A 82 -4.34 -5.24 -18.13
C VAL A 82 -4.58 -4.02 -17.25
N LYS A 83 -4.96 -2.92 -17.88
CA LYS A 83 -5.26 -1.65 -17.21
C LYS A 83 -6.75 -1.44 -17.09
N TYR A 84 -7.16 -0.94 -15.95
CA TYR A 84 -8.53 -0.61 -15.62
C TYR A 84 -8.62 0.83 -15.10
N ASP A 85 -9.70 1.50 -15.43
CA ASP A 85 -10.24 2.63 -14.68
C ASP A 85 -11.15 2.12 -13.54
N LEU A 86 -11.74 3.04 -12.78
CA LEU A 86 -12.60 2.69 -11.65
C LEU A 86 -13.77 1.79 -12.05
N GLU A 87 -14.49 2.13 -13.12
CA GLU A 87 -15.72 1.43 -13.51
C GLU A 87 -15.43 0.05 -14.11
N SER A 88 -14.45 -0.04 -14.99
CA SER A 88 -14.03 -1.31 -15.57
C SER A 88 -13.42 -2.25 -14.53
N PHE A 89 -12.72 -1.71 -13.52
CA PHE A 89 -12.22 -2.50 -12.40
C PHE A 89 -13.37 -3.10 -11.58
N ILE A 90 -14.36 -2.29 -11.19
CA ILE A 90 -15.51 -2.77 -10.42
C ILE A 90 -16.30 -3.80 -11.23
N THR A 91 -16.54 -3.55 -12.51
CA THR A 91 -17.18 -4.52 -13.40
C THR A 91 -16.42 -5.84 -13.40
N ARG A 92 -15.09 -5.79 -13.53
CA ARG A 92 -14.26 -7.00 -13.49
C ARG A 92 -14.34 -7.73 -12.15
N ARG A 93 -14.43 -7.02 -11.05
CA ARG A 93 -14.60 -7.63 -9.72
C ARG A 93 -15.94 -8.34 -9.58
N LEU A 94 -17.02 -7.73 -10.03
CA LEU A 94 -18.35 -8.35 -10.05
C LEU A 94 -18.38 -9.63 -10.89
N GLU A 95 -17.70 -9.65 -12.05
CA GLU A 95 -17.55 -10.86 -12.88
C GLU A 95 -16.81 -11.97 -12.11
N ILE A 96 -15.71 -11.64 -11.43
CA ILE A 96 -14.95 -12.60 -10.62
C ILE A 96 -15.83 -13.17 -9.52
N ASP A 97 -16.56 -12.33 -8.79
CA ASP A 97 -17.47 -12.77 -7.72
C ASP A 97 -18.55 -13.70 -8.26
N SER A 98 -19.15 -13.39 -9.42
CA SER A 98 -20.12 -14.25 -10.09
C SER A 98 -19.54 -15.61 -10.46
N ILE A 99 -18.29 -15.66 -10.91
CA ILE A 99 -17.58 -16.92 -11.21
C ILE A 99 -17.37 -17.74 -9.93
N VAL A 100 -16.88 -17.10 -8.88
CA VAL A 100 -16.65 -17.73 -7.56
C VAL A 100 -17.95 -18.34 -7.05
N ASP A 101 -19.04 -17.57 -7.08
CA ASP A 101 -20.35 -18.02 -6.60
C ASP A 101 -20.93 -19.15 -7.47
N SER A 102 -20.84 -19.06 -8.80
CA SER A 102 -21.36 -20.08 -9.73
C SER A 102 -20.64 -21.42 -9.60
N ARG A 103 -19.38 -21.40 -9.17
CA ARG A 103 -18.57 -22.62 -8.93
C ARG A 103 -18.64 -23.11 -7.49
N ASN A 104 -19.44 -22.48 -6.64
CA ASN A 104 -19.42 -22.70 -5.17
C ASN A 104 -17.99 -22.69 -4.61
N ALA A 105 -17.16 -21.80 -5.16
CA ALA A 105 -15.76 -21.71 -4.84
C ALA A 105 -15.52 -20.75 -3.65
N SER A 106 -14.33 -20.82 -3.08
CA SER A 106 -13.84 -19.93 -2.04
C SER A 106 -12.65 -19.16 -2.58
N LEU A 107 -12.66 -17.83 -2.44
CA LEU A 107 -11.54 -16.95 -2.75
C LEU A 107 -11.19 -16.18 -1.48
N LYS A 108 -10.00 -16.38 -0.94
CA LYS A 108 -9.55 -15.79 0.31
C LYS A 108 -8.15 -15.24 0.15
N TRP A 109 -7.83 -14.18 0.89
CA TRP A 109 -6.48 -13.65 0.99
C TRP A 109 -6.28 -12.94 2.32
N GLU A 110 -5.04 -12.87 2.74
CA GLU A 110 -4.60 -12.18 3.95
C GLU A 110 -3.34 -11.39 3.63
N PHE A 111 -3.20 -10.20 4.20
CA PHE A 111 -1.93 -9.48 4.07
C PHE A 111 -0.97 -9.87 5.20
N SER A 112 0.30 -10.06 4.86
CA SER A 112 1.37 -10.39 5.80
C SER A 112 2.13 -9.16 6.28
N ASN A 113 2.24 -8.15 5.44
CA ASN A 113 2.84 -6.87 5.79
C ASN A 113 2.26 -5.72 4.95
N ILE A 114 2.32 -4.52 5.52
CA ILE A 114 1.90 -3.28 4.88
C ILE A 114 2.77 -2.14 5.41
N TYR A 115 3.26 -1.30 4.52
CA TYR A 115 4.04 -0.13 4.88
C TYR A 115 3.88 0.99 3.85
N SER A 116 4.11 2.22 4.28
CA SER A 116 4.09 3.40 3.43
C SER A 116 5.46 4.04 3.34
N VAL A 117 5.80 4.55 2.16
CA VAL A 117 6.98 5.37 1.89
C VAL A 117 6.59 6.61 1.10
N ASP A 118 7.23 7.72 1.43
CA ASP A 118 7.09 8.99 0.75
C ASP A 118 8.36 9.29 -0.03
N LEU A 119 8.22 9.56 -1.32
CA LEU A 119 9.35 9.88 -2.21
C LEU A 119 9.63 11.37 -2.29
N ASP A 120 8.64 12.21 -1.97
CA ASP A 120 8.76 13.66 -2.02
C ASP A 120 7.76 14.31 -1.04
N PRO A 121 8.14 14.48 0.24
CA PRO A 121 7.26 15.06 1.26
C PRO A 121 6.75 16.47 0.94
N THR A 122 7.31 17.12 -0.09
CA THR A 122 6.89 18.47 -0.50
C THR A 122 5.71 18.47 -1.46
N ARG A 123 5.38 17.32 -2.09
CA ARG A 123 4.31 17.20 -3.10
C ARG A 123 3.03 16.58 -2.59
N GLY A 124 3.09 15.91 -1.46
CA GLY A 124 2.02 15.03 -0.97
C GLY A 124 1.92 13.73 -1.80
N GLY A 125 1.20 12.77 -1.25
CA GLY A 125 1.06 11.44 -1.83
C GLY A 125 2.15 10.47 -1.35
N GLU A 126 1.74 9.23 -1.13
CA GLU A 126 2.59 8.20 -0.55
C GLU A 126 2.43 6.88 -1.29
N HIS A 127 3.52 6.13 -1.40
CA HIS A 127 3.48 4.77 -1.93
C HIS A 127 3.25 3.78 -0.80
N VAL A 128 2.15 3.04 -0.87
CA VAL A 128 1.84 1.96 0.07
C VAL A 128 2.08 0.62 -0.62
N SER A 129 2.86 -0.24 0.02
CA SER A 129 3.10 -1.61 -0.43
C SER A 129 2.43 -2.58 0.52
N VAL A 130 1.67 -3.53 -0.03
CA VAL A 130 0.99 -4.57 0.72
C VAL A 130 1.34 -5.93 0.12
N THR A 131 1.82 -6.85 0.94
CA THR A 131 2.09 -8.22 0.54
C THR A 131 0.95 -9.12 1.00
N TYR A 132 0.42 -9.94 0.09
CA TYR A 132 -0.68 -10.85 0.33
C TYR A 132 -0.27 -12.29 0.08
N SER A 133 -0.92 -13.20 0.80
CA SER A 133 -1.05 -14.60 0.45
C SER A 133 -2.51 -14.91 0.17
N GLY A 134 -2.79 -15.63 -0.88
CA GLY A 134 -4.16 -15.92 -1.30
C GLY A 134 -4.37 -17.38 -1.68
N GLU A 135 -5.63 -17.78 -1.65
CA GLU A 135 -6.10 -19.11 -1.97
C GLU A 135 -7.42 -19.03 -2.76
N TYR A 136 -7.47 -19.74 -3.86
CA TYR A 136 -8.71 -20.08 -4.54
C TYR A 136 -8.94 -21.59 -4.39
N LYS A 137 -10.17 -22.00 -4.04
CA LYS A 137 -10.53 -23.42 -3.88
C LYS A 137 -11.90 -23.67 -4.44
N ASP A 138 -12.03 -24.68 -5.30
CA ASP A 138 -13.29 -25.20 -5.81
C ASP A 138 -13.31 -26.76 -5.76
N GLU A 139 -14.24 -27.39 -6.43
CA GLU A 139 -14.36 -28.87 -6.52
C GLU A 139 -13.20 -29.54 -7.26
N ASN A 140 -12.49 -28.79 -8.12
CA ASN A 140 -11.39 -29.31 -8.94
C ASN A 140 -10.04 -29.22 -8.24
N GLY A 141 -9.94 -28.42 -7.16
CA GLY A 141 -8.69 -28.30 -6.41
C GLY A 141 -8.51 -26.97 -5.70
N LYS A 142 -7.25 -26.67 -5.47
CA LYS A 142 -6.81 -25.51 -4.72
C LYS A 142 -5.61 -24.89 -5.43
N ASP A 143 -5.69 -23.57 -5.66
CA ASP A 143 -4.59 -22.75 -6.14
C ASP A 143 -4.18 -21.74 -5.05
N THR A 144 -2.89 -21.54 -4.89
CA THR A 144 -2.34 -20.56 -3.96
C THR A 144 -1.41 -19.59 -4.68
N TRP A 145 -1.36 -18.35 -4.21
CA TRP A 145 -0.48 -17.33 -4.78
C TRP A 145 0.04 -16.38 -3.71
N ASN A 146 1.13 -15.71 -4.01
CA ASN A 146 1.56 -14.50 -3.33
C ASN A 146 1.41 -13.31 -4.26
N SER A 147 1.07 -12.16 -3.70
CA SER A 147 1.00 -10.92 -4.47
C SER A 147 1.55 -9.73 -3.68
N ILE A 148 2.00 -8.73 -4.44
CA ILE A 148 2.33 -7.43 -3.90
C ILE A 148 1.45 -6.41 -4.62
N ASN A 149 0.63 -5.71 -3.87
CA ASN A 149 -0.06 -4.53 -4.37
C ASN A 149 0.73 -3.29 -3.99
N ARG A 150 0.94 -2.42 -4.97
CA ARG A 150 1.52 -1.09 -4.77
C ARG A 150 0.47 -0.05 -5.08
N TYR A 151 0.18 0.78 -4.11
CA TYR A 151 -0.74 1.90 -4.23
C TYR A 151 0.04 3.21 -4.22
N TYR A 152 -0.44 4.21 -4.94
CA TYR A 152 -0.10 5.60 -4.69
C TYR A 152 -1.32 6.28 -4.11
N VAL A 153 -1.21 6.74 -2.87
CA VAL A 153 -2.29 7.35 -2.10
C VAL A 153 -2.06 8.87 -2.08
N MET A 154 -3.06 9.63 -2.48
CA MET A 154 -3.07 11.08 -2.45
C MET A 154 -4.42 11.55 -1.92
N ASP A 155 -4.43 12.50 -1.00
CA ASP A 155 -5.64 13.07 -0.40
C ASP A 155 -6.64 12.02 0.12
N GLY A 156 -6.12 10.94 0.71
CA GLY A 156 -6.92 9.86 1.29
C GLY A 156 -7.54 8.90 0.27
N LYS A 157 -7.12 8.96 -1.00
CA LYS A 157 -7.58 8.08 -2.08
C LYS A 157 -6.42 7.45 -2.83
N VAL A 158 -6.62 6.22 -3.28
CA VAL A 158 -5.71 5.57 -4.23
C VAL A 158 -5.91 6.19 -5.61
N VAL A 159 -4.84 6.76 -6.18
CA VAL A 159 -4.83 7.33 -7.53
C VAL A 159 -4.14 6.41 -8.54
N TRP A 160 -3.35 5.49 -8.04
CA TRP A 160 -2.66 4.49 -8.85
C TRP A 160 -2.51 3.19 -8.06
N TRP A 161 -2.70 2.05 -8.74
CA TRP A 161 -2.59 0.71 -8.16
C TRP A 161 -1.92 -0.23 -9.17
N ASN A 162 -0.92 -0.96 -8.71
CA ASN A 162 -0.25 -1.98 -9.50
C ASN A 162 -0.14 -3.29 -8.71
N THR A 163 -0.46 -4.41 -9.36
CA THR A 163 -0.42 -5.74 -8.76
C THR A 163 0.66 -6.59 -9.42
N PHE A 164 1.46 -7.28 -8.58
CA PHE A 164 2.44 -8.29 -9.00
C PHE A 164 2.07 -9.60 -8.33
N ASN A 165 1.92 -10.67 -9.10
CA ASN A 165 1.64 -12.00 -8.59
C ASN A 165 2.83 -12.94 -8.79
N GLN A 166 2.95 -13.89 -7.87
CA GLN A 166 3.77 -15.06 -7.99
C GLN A 166 2.88 -16.28 -7.72
N ASP A 167 2.70 -17.12 -8.71
CA ASP A 167 2.04 -18.40 -8.53
C ASP A 167 2.95 -19.34 -7.75
N ILE A 168 2.37 -20.03 -6.76
CA ILE A 168 3.10 -21.03 -5.99
C ILE A 168 2.91 -22.36 -6.73
N ILE A 169 3.97 -22.83 -7.38
CA ILE A 169 3.99 -24.14 -8.01
C ILE A 169 4.40 -25.13 -6.93
N ASP A 170 3.46 -25.97 -6.49
CA ASP A 170 3.79 -27.08 -5.60
C ASP A 170 4.72 -28.03 -6.36
N SER A 171 5.97 -28.10 -5.93
CA SER A 171 7.02 -28.96 -6.53
C SER A 171 6.92 -30.42 -6.11
N GLU A 172 5.76 -30.85 -5.60
CA GLU A 172 5.48 -32.25 -5.27
C GLU A 172 4.75 -32.94 -6.42
N ASN A 173 5.50 -33.37 -7.46
CA ASN A 173 5.19 -34.50 -8.34
C ASN A 173 6.48 -35.23 -8.70
#